data_bd0be2e3bc4e7491cf2757e4d0fd16da
#
_entry.id   bd0be2e3bc4e7491cf2757e4d0fd16da
#
_cell.length_a   1.000
_cell.length_b   1.000
_cell.length_c   1.000
_cell.angle_alpha   90.00
_cell.angle_beta   90.00
_cell.angle_gamma   90.00
#
_symmetry.space_group_name_H-M   'P 1'
#
loop_
_entity.id
_entity.type
_entity.pdbx_description
1 polymer ?
#
loop_
_entity_poly.entity_id
_entity_poly.type
_entity_poly.pdbx_seq_one_letter_code
_entity_poly.pdbx_strand_id
1 'polypeptide(L)'
;MNNFFKKKTKKLTRTYFIADIAANHDGSLTRAKKLIKLCAQAGADAAKFQHFKAETIVSDRGFKKVGKLSHQSKWKSGVFDVYKKASINPKWTHILKKECKRFKIDFMTAPYDLEYVDQVYKDICAYKIGSGDISWKKIIKKIAKKKKPVILATGASSLKDVKKAVKEILKFNKNLVLMQCNTNYTNSMENFKFLNLRVLESYKKLFGSKIILGLSD
;
A
#
# COMPACT_ATOMS: atom_id res chain seq x y z
N MET A 1 20.60 9.13 -10.26
CA MET A 1 19.31 9.01 -9.59
C MET A 1 19.43 8.07 -8.40
N ASN A 2 19.24 8.59 -7.20
CA ASN A 2 19.31 7.79 -5.97
C ASN A 2 17.98 7.04 -5.80
N ASN A 3 17.84 5.89 -6.47
CA ASN A 3 16.63 5.08 -6.36
C ASN A 3 16.70 4.31 -5.04
N PHE A 4 15.88 4.71 -4.07
CA PHE A 4 15.79 4.12 -2.74
C PHE A 4 15.80 2.58 -2.77
N PHE A 5 14.92 1.98 -3.56
CA PHE A 5 14.81 0.53 -3.62
C PHE A 5 16.04 -0.14 -4.28
N LYS A 6 16.62 0.44 -5.33
CA LYS A 6 17.86 -0.09 -5.91
C LYS A 6 19.01 -0.11 -4.90
N LYS A 7 19.11 0.92 -4.06
CA LYS A 7 20.11 0.96 -3.00
C LYS A 7 19.84 -0.11 -1.93
N LYS A 8 18.60 -0.22 -1.47
CA LYS A 8 18.18 -1.19 -0.43
C LYS A 8 18.30 -2.66 -0.88
N THR A 9 18.08 -2.93 -2.15
CA THR A 9 18.17 -4.27 -2.74
C THR A 9 19.54 -4.59 -3.33
N LYS A 10 20.59 -3.85 -2.97
CA LYS A 10 21.93 -4.04 -3.54
C LYS A 10 21.88 -4.14 -5.08
N LYS A 11 21.31 -3.16 -5.75
CA LYS A 11 21.08 -3.12 -7.20
C LYS A 11 20.13 -4.24 -7.72
N LEU A 12 19.14 -4.62 -6.92
CA LEU A 12 18.13 -5.65 -7.23
C LEU A 12 18.66 -7.09 -7.22
N THR A 13 19.73 -7.37 -6.50
CA THR A 13 20.21 -8.73 -6.29
C THR A 13 19.46 -9.51 -5.21
N ARG A 14 18.58 -8.83 -4.45
CA ARG A 14 17.68 -9.46 -3.48
C ARG A 14 16.29 -8.82 -3.51
N THR A 15 15.31 -9.56 -3.04
CA THR A 15 13.95 -9.05 -2.84
C THR A 15 13.89 -8.13 -1.62
N TYR A 16 13.10 -7.05 -1.74
CA TYR A 16 12.76 -6.17 -0.63
C TYR A 16 11.36 -6.55 -0.12
N PHE A 17 11.30 -7.06 1.10
CA PHE A 17 10.07 -7.56 1.71
C PHE A 17 9.36 -6.47 2.51
N ILE A 18 8.10 -6.23 2.18
CA ILE A 18 7.23 -5.26 2.84
C ILE A 18 6.14 -6.02 3.57
N ALA A 19 6.18 -6.02 4.91
CA ALA A 19 5.09 -6.58 5.71
C ALA A 19 3.90 -5.62 5.72
N ASP A 20 2.74 -6.10 5.26
CA ASP A 20 1.50 -5.34 5.28
C ASP A 20 0.77 -5.48 6.62
N ILE A 21 1.11 -4.63 7.57
CA ILE A 21 0.36 -4.54 8.83
C ILE A 21 -1.03 -3.95 8.59
N ALA A 22 -1.14 -3.08 7.58
CA ALA A 22 -2.40 -2.42 7.21
C ALA A 22 -3.10 -1.79 8.42
N ALA A 23 -4.32 -2.26 8.74
CA ALA A 23 -5.12 -1.82 9.89
C ALA A 23 -5.19 -2.88 11.01
N ASN A 24 -4.39 -3.94 10.97
CA ASN A 24 -4.40 -5.03 11.97
C ASN A 24 -3.95 -4.61 13.38
N HIS A 25 -3.68 -3.32 13.57
CA HIS A 25 -3.44 -2.75 14.90
C HIS A 25 -4.72 -2.67 15.75
N ASP A 26 -5.91 -2.79 15.15
CA ASP A 26 -7.22 -2.80 15.82
C ASP A 26 -7.39 -1.64 16.82
N GLY A 27 -6.94 -0.44 16.48
CA GLY A 27 -7.01 0.74 17.34
C GLY A 27 -6.03 0.74 18.52
N SER A 28 -5.07 -0.20 18.59
CA SER A 28 -4.09 -0.30 19.69
C SER A 28 -2.68 0.06 19.23
N LEU A 29 -2.11 1.12 19.82
CA LEU A 29 -0.71 1.50 19.59
C LEU A 29 0.28 0.42 20.04
N THR A 30 -0.02 -0.22 21.19
CA THR A 30 0.81 -1.32 21.73
C THR A 30 0.84 -2.49 20.76
N ARG A 31 -0.32 -2.87 20.19
CA ARG A 31 -0.41 -3.92 19.18
C ARG A 31 0.34 -3.52 17.91
N ALA A 32 0.20 -2.27 17.44
CA ALA A 32 0.94 -1.77 16.28
C ALA A 32 2.46 -1.91 16.46
N LYS A 33 3.00 -1.53 17.63
CA LYS A 33 4.43 -1.69 17.97
C LYS A 33 4.84 -3.15 18.02
N LYS A 34 4.01 -4.02 18.62
CA LYS A 34 4.27 -5.47 18.65
C LYS A 34 4.34 -6.06 17.24
N LEU A 35 3.43 -5.66 16.35
CA LEU A 35 3.44 -6.11 14.95
C LEU A 35 4.71 -5.65 14.22
N ILE A 36 5.18 -4.42 14.42
CA ILE A 36 6.46 -3.95 13.86
C ILE A 36 7.61 -4.85 14.30
N LYS A 37 7.70 -5.16 15.62
CA LYS A 37 8.72 -6.06 16.15
C LYS A 37 8.68 -7.44 15.48
N LEU A 38 7.49 -8.03 15.37
CA LEU A 38 7.30 -9.35 14.76
C LEU A 38 7.67 -9.34 13.26
N CYS A 39 7.28 -8.30 12.52
CA CYS A 39 7.68 -8.13 11.12
C CYS A 39 9.21 -8.09 10.96
N ALA A 40 9.89 -7.32 11.80
CA ALA A 40 11.35 -7.24 11.78
C ALA A 40 12.02 -8.58 12.11
N GLN A 41 11.50 -9.29 13.11
CA GLN A 41 11.98 -10.64 13.48
C GLN A 41 11.76 -11.66 12.36
N ALA A 42 10.68 -11.52 11.59
CA ALA A 42 10.41 -12.35 10.42
C ALA A 42 11.24 -11.97 9.18
N GLY A 43 12.13 -10.99 9.28
CA GLY A 43 13.04 -10.59 8.20
C GLY A 43 12.46 -9.59 7.21
N ALA A 44 11.35 -8.93 7.52
CA ALA A 44 10.83 -7.87 6.66
C ALA A 44 11.77 -6.65 6.63
N ASP A 45 11.89 -6.03 5.46
CA ASP A 45 12.65 -4.78 5.27
C ASP A 45 11.83 -3.53 5.64
N ALA A 46 10.52 -3.65 5.61
CA ALA A 46 9.61 -2.56 5.94
C ALA A 46 8.32 -3.05 6.58
N ALA A 47 7.72 -2.20 7.42
CA ALA A 47 6.36 -2.32 7.90
C ALA A 47 5.48 -1.27 7.20
N LYS A 48 4.37 -1.72 6.58
CA LYS A 48 3.43 -0.85 5.88
C LYS A 48 2.11 -0.80 6.62
N PHE A 49 1.66 0.42 6.89
CA PHE A 49 0.36 0.74 7.48
C PHE A 49 -0.59 1.36 6.45
N GLN A 50 -1.79 1.69 6.88
CA GLN A 50 -2.79 2.40 6.10
C GLN A 50 -3.25 3.64 6.88
N HIS A 51 -3.28 4.80 6.20
CA HIS A 51 -3.82 6.03 6.76
C HIS A 51 -5.13 6.36 6.03
N PHE A 52 -6.23 6.16 6.71
CA PHE A 52 -7.57 6.49 6.22
C PHE A 52 -8.46 7.01 7.34
N LYS A 53 -9.50 7.73 6.95
CA LYS A 53 -10.66 8.06 7.78
C LYS A 53 -11.85 7.29 7.22
N ALA A 54 -12.69 6.71 8.07
CA ALA A 54 -13.87 5.98 7.60
C ALA A 54 -14.73 6.86 6.70
N GLU A 55 -14.88 8.13 7.07
CA GLU A 55 -15.69 9.12 6.37
C GLU A 55 -15.23 9.43 4.94
N THR A 56 -13.94 9.22 4.64
CA THR A 56 -13.37 9.51 3.30
C THR A 56 -13.15 8.27 2.45
N ILE A 57 -13.30 7.06 3.00
CA ILE A 57 -13.05 5.80 2.28
C ILE A 57 -14.29 4.94 2.08
N VAL A 58 -15.28 4.99 3.00
CA VAL A 58 -16.51 4.21 2.90
C VAL A 58 -17.74 5.08 3.05
N SER A 59 -18.78 4.73 2.28
CA SER A 59 -20.09 5.36 2.39
C SER A 59 -20.97 4.57 3.36
N ASP A 60 -21.28 5.11 4.54
CA ASP A 60 -22.17 4.47 5.52
C ASP A 60 -23.54 4.14 4.90
N ARG A 61 -24.15 5.15 4.23
CA ARG A 61 -25.43 4.97 3.54
C ARG A 61 -25.34 3.94 2.41
N GLY A 62 -24.25 3.95 1.64
CA GLY A 62 -24.02 3.00 0.55
C GLY A 62 -23.96 1.57 1.05
N PHE A 63 -23.17 1.30 2.08
CA PHE A 63 -23.04 -0.04 2.65
C PHE A 63 -24.30 -0.52 3.38
N LYS A 64 -25.09 0.39 3.98
CA LYS A 64 -26.41 0.03 4.51
C LYS A 64 -27.39 -0.44 3.43
N LYS A 65 -27.30 0.11 2.21
CA LYS A 65 -28.13 -0.31 1.07
C LYS A 65 -27.68 -1.61 0.43
N VAL A 66 -26.36 -1.75 0.20
CA VAL A 66 -25.78 -2.89 -0.55
C VAL A 66 -25.61 -4.12 0.38
N GLY A 67 -25.55 -3.90 1.70
CA GLY A 67 -25.23 -4.95 2.65
C GLY A 67 -23.74 -5.26 2.72
N LYS A 68 -23.40 -6.39 3.32
CA LYS A 68 -22.01 -6.83 3.50
C LYS A 68 -21.55 -7.64 2.30
N LEU A 69 -20.40 -7.30 1.75
CA LEU A 69 -19.73 -8.11 0.73
C LEU A 69 -19.20 -9.43 1.35
N SER A 70 -18.83 -10.41 0.52
CA SER A 70 -18.44 -11.75 0.97
C SER A 70 -17.38 -11.76 2.08
N HIS A 71 -16.32 -10.98 1.95
CA HIS A 71 -15.25 -10.88 2.96
C HIS A 71 -15.70 -10.12 4.23
N GLN A 72 -16.79 -9.35 4.16
CA GLN A 72 -17.35 -8.58 5.28
C GLN A 72 -18.50 -9.30 5.98
N SER A 73 -18.99 -10.42 5.41
CA SER A 73 -20.17 -11.14 5.90
C SER A 73 -20.05 -11.58 7.37
N LYS A 74 -18.84 -11.92 7.81
CA LYS A 74 -18.54 -12.35 9.18
C LYS A 74 -18.38 -11.21 10.19
N TRP A 75 -18.41 -9.95 9.75
CA TRP A 75 -18.25 -8.82 10.67
C TRP A 75 -19.53 -8.60 11.49
N LYS A 76 -19.37 -8.53 12.80
CA LYS A 76 -20.49 -8.29 13.72
C LYS A 76 -21.05 -6.85 13.64
N SER A 77 -20.17 -5.88 13.35
CA SER A 77 -20.53 -4.45 13.22
C SER A 77 -20.73 -4.06 11.76
N GLY A 78 -21.36 -2.90 11.51
CA GLY A 78 -21.46 -2.30 10.19
C GLY A 78 -20.09 -2.00 9.58
N VAL A 79 -20.02 -1.95 8.24
CA VAL A 79 -18.76 -1.71 7.52
C VAL A 79 -18.13 -0.39 7.95
N PHE A 80 -18.92 0.67 8.04
CA PHE A 80 -18.45 1.98 8.46
C PHE A 80 -17.83 1.96 9.87
N ASP A 81 -18.47 1.31 10.83
CA ASP A 81 -17.99 1.21 12.21
C ASP A 81 -16.68 0.42 12.31
N VAL A 82 -16.55 -0.65 11.51
CA VAL A 82 -15.30 -1.43 11.44
C VAL A 82 -14.15 -0.55 10.92
N TYR A 83 -14.37 0.18 9.83
CA TYR A 83 -13.37 1.12 9.30
C TYR A 83 -13.06 2.25 10.28
N LYS A 84 -14.06 2.78 10.98
CA LYS A 84 -13.86 3.83 11.98
C LYS A 84 -12.97 3.36 13.14
N LYS A 85 -13.22 2.14 13.66
CA LYS A 85 -12.37 1.52 14.70
C LYS A 85 -10.96 1.20 14.21
N ALA A 86 -10.82 0.82 12.92
CA ALA A 86 -9.56 0.46 12.30
C ALA A 86 -8.76 1.67 11.77
N SER A 87 -9.35 2.88 11.78
CA SER A 87 -8.66 4.10 11.38
C SER A 87 -7.46 4.37 12.29
N ILE A 88 -6.31 4.65 11.68
CA ILE A 88 -5.10 4.94 12.46
C ILE A 88 -5.17 6.34 13.07
N ASN A 89 -4.75 6.45 14.34
CA ASN A 89 -4.58 7.78 14.94
C ASN A 89 -3.37 8.48 14.31
N PRO A 90 -3.53 9.64 13.66
CA PRO A 90 -2.43 10.34 12.99
C PRO A 90 -1.25 10.68 13.90
N LYS A 91 -1.48 10.87 15.19
CA LYS A 91 -0.43 11.13 16.19
C LYS A 91 0.52 9.94 16.38
N TRP A 92 0.14 8.74 15.93
CA TRP A 92 1.00 7.56 16.02
C TRP A 92 2.06 7.49 14.92
N THR A 93 1.89 8.19 13.81
CA THR A 93 2.76 8.10 12.63
C THR A 93 4.23 8.23 13.00
N HIS A 94 4.58 9.29 13.74
CA HIS A 94 5.96 9.50 14.17
C HIS A 94 6.45 8.45 15.19
N ILE A 95 5.57 7.98 16.06
CA ILE A 95 5.87 6.94 17.06
C ILE A 95 6.17 5.62 16.35
N LEU A 96 5.35 5.23 15.36
CA LEU A 96 5.53 4.00 14.59
C LEU A 96 6.80 4.05 13.73
N LYS A 97 7.11 5.21 13.14
CA LYS A 97 8.39 5.41 12.47
C LYS A 97 9.58 5.21 13.42
N LYS A 98 9.53 5.76 14.62
CA LYS A 98 10.60 5.56 15.63
C LYS A 98 10.73 4.09 16.00
N GLU A 99 9.61 3.37 16.15
CA GLU A 99 9.62 1.95 16.44
C GLU A 99 10.22 1.13 15.29
N CYS A 100 9.86 1.41 14.02
CA CYS A 100 10.49 0.81 12.85
C CYS A 100 12.00 1.05 12.83
N LYS A 101 12.45 2.28 13.12
CA LYS A 101 13.87 2.62 13.20
C LYS A 101 14.58 1.82 14.30
N ARG A 102 13.95 1.63 15.46
CA ARG A 102 14.48 0.80 16.56
C ARG A 102 14.76 -0.62 16.12
N PHE A 103 13.89 -1.21 15.31
CA PHE A 103 14.04 -2.54 14.75
C PHE A 103 14.75 -2.59 13.38
N LYS A 104 15.33 -1.46 12.93
CA LYS A 104 16.12 -1.35 11.70
C LYS A 104 15.35 -1.69 10.42
N ILE A 105 14.05 -1.54 10.42
CA ILE A 105 13.19 -1.65 9.23
C ILE A 105 12.63 -0.30 8.81
N ASP A 106 12.20 -0.19 7.55
CA ASP A 106 11.63 1.04 7.02
C ASP A 106 10.15 1.17 7.38
N PHE A 107 9.66 2.42 7.50
CA PHE A 107 8.25 2.74 7.73
C PHE A 107 7.60 3.25 6.46
N MET A 108 6.49 2.64 6.07
CA MET A 108 5.70 3.00 4.88
C MET A 108 4.22 3.12 5.21
N THR A 109 3.48 3.77 4.32
CA THR A 109 2.02 3.77 4.39
C THR A 109 1.36 3.91 3.04
N ALA A 110 0.10 3.47 2.98
CA ALA A 110 -0.85 3.81 1.93
C ALA A 110 -1.81 4.89 2.48
N PRO A 111 -1.72 6.14 2.02
CA PRO A 111 -2.70 7.16 2.37
C PRO A 111 -3.92 7.06 1.46
N TYR A 112 -5.11 7.02 2.06
CA TYR A 112 -6.40 6.98 1.36
C TYR A 112 -7.16 8.32 1.47
N ASP A 113 -6.41 9.39 1.78
CA ASP A 113 -6.94 10.75 1.89
C ASP A 113 -5.89 11.74 1.41
N LEU A 114 -6.32 12.82 0.75
CA LEU A 114 -5.41 13.83 0.22
C LEU A 114 -4.62 14.56 1.32
N GLU A 115 -5.20 14.75 2.50
CA GLU A 115 -4.53 15.38 3.63
C GLU A 115 -3.44 14.48 4.19
N TYR A 116 -3.71 13.17 4.29
CA TYR A 116 -2.71 12.22 4.77
C TYR A 116 -1.47 12.14 3.88
N VAL A 117 -1.58 12.43 2.57
CA VAL A 117 -0.39 12.52 1.71
C VAL A 117 0.60 13.55 2.23
N ASP A 118 0.12 14.68 2.76
CA ASP A 118 0.99 15.71 3.32
C ASP A 118 1.45 15.35 4.75
N GLN A 119 0.53 14.90 5.58
CA GLN A 119 0.80 14.64 7.00
C GLN A 119 1.88 13.56 7.20
N VAL A 120 1.84 12.47 6.41
CA VAL A 120 2.80 11.37 6.56
C VAL A 120 4.15 11.62 5.88
N TYR A 121 4.26 12.67 5.06
CA TYR A 121 5.42 12.89 4.19
C TYR A 121 6.77 12.81 4.91
N LYS A 122 6.91 13.45 6.07
CA LYS A 122 8.18 13.51 6.81
C LYS A 122 8.58 12.17 7.43
N ASP A 123 7.61 11.28 7.62
CA ASP A 123 7.82 10.06 8.40
C ASP A 123 8.04 8.80 7.55
N ILE A 124 7.51 8.74 6.35
CA ILE A 124 7.58 7.56 5.49
C ILE A 124 8.80 7.57 4.57
N CYS A 125 9.28 6.38 4.19
CA CYS A 125 10.31 6.22 3.16
C CYS A 125 9.74 6.12 1.74
N ALA A 126 8.51 5.63 1.58
CA ALA A 126 7.80 5.48 0.31
C ALA A 126 6.29 5.56 0.50
N TYR A 127 5.58 5.95 -0.55
CA TYR A 127 4.12 5.88 -0.63
C TYR A 127 3.68 4.59 -1.32
N LYS A 128 2.65 3.93 -0.80
CA LYS A 128 1.92 2.88 -1.51
C LYS A 128 0.60 3.45 -2.03
N ILE A 129 0.27 3.12 -3.28
CA ILE A 129 -1.04 3.34 -3.88
C ILE A 129 -1.68 1.97 -4.07
N GLY A 130 -2.82 1.74 -3.44
CA GLY A 130 -3.58 0.51 -3.55
C GLY A 130 -4.16 0.29 -4.94
N SER A 131 -4.49 -0.95 -5.27
CA SER A 131 -5.09 -1.29 -6.58
C SER A 131 -6.41 -0.55 -6.82
N GLY A 132 -7.24 -0.40 -5.79
CA GLY A 132 -8.51 0.32 -5.88
C GLY A 132 -8.38 1.81 -6.22
N ASP A 133 -7.22 2.41 -5.93
CA ASP A 133 -6.98 3.84 -6.14
C ASP A 133 -6.29 4.17 -7.46
N ILE A 134 -6.02 3.18 -8.31
CA ILE A 134 -5.29 3.37 -9.58
C ILE A 134 -5.99 4.36 -10.53
N SER A 135 -7.30 4.52 -10.41
CA SER A 135 -8.09 5.48 -11.17
C SER A 135 -8.18 6.87 -10.53
N TRP A 136 -7.76 7.02 -9.27
CA TRP A 136 -7.86 8.28 -8.54
C TRP A 136 -6.71 9.24 -8.88
N LYS A 137 -6.83 9.91 -10.01
CA LYS A 137 -5.80 10.80 -10.56
C LYS A 137 -5.32 11.88 -9.61
N LYS A 138 -6.21 12.43 -8.76
CA LYS A 138 -5.84 13.50 -7.81
C LYS A 138 -4.80 13.03 -6.80
N ILE A 139 -5.01 11.85 -6.17
CA ILE A 139 -4.08 11.32 -5.18
C ILE A 139 -2.77 10.87 -5.84
N ILE A 140 -2.84 10.23 -7.02
CA ILE A 140 -1.67 9.81 -7.80
C ILE A 140 -0.77 11.00 -8.11
N LYS A 141 -1.34 12.08 -8.65
CA LYS A 141 -0.61 13.31 -8.97
C LYS A 141 0.00 13.96 -7.72
N LYS A 142 -0.77 14.01 -6.62
CA LYS A 142 -0.30 14.60 -5.36
C LYS A 142 0.88 13.82 -4.79
N ILE A 143 0.78 12.49 -4.72
CA ILE A 143 1.85 11.59 -4.26
C ILE A 143 3.08 11.72 -5.16
N ALA A 144 2.92 11.68 -6.49
CA ALA A 144 4.04 11.78 -7.43
C ALA A 144 4.83 13.08 -7.28
N LYS A 145 4.14 14.20 -7.02
CA LYS A 145 4.77 15.51 -6.77
C LYS A 145 5.63 15.55 -5.49
N LYS A 146 5.39 14.66 -4.52
CA LYS A 146 6.21 14.57 -3.29
C LYS A 146 7.61 14.02 -3.54
N LYS A 147 7.91 13.47 -4.71
CA LYS A 147 9.23 12.97 -5.10
C LYS A 147 9.79 11.80 -4.27
N LYS A 148 9.06 11.31 -3.28
CA LYS A 148 9.39 10.06 -2.60
C LYS A 148 9.10 8.86 -3.50
N PRO A 149 9.74 7.69 -3.28
CA PRO A 149 9.41 6.48 -4.00
C PRO A 149 7.91 6.17 -3.94
N VAL A 150 7.36 5.74 -5.08
CA VAL A 150 5.94 5.37 -5.22
C VAL A 150 5.86 3.89 -5.56
N ILE A 151 5.06 3.17 -4.82
CA ILE A 151 4.71 1.77 -5.10
C ILE A 151 3.26 1.77 -5.57
N LEU A 152 3.02 1.35 -6.81
CA LEU A 152 1.68 1.27 -7.42
C LEU A 152 1.29 -0.19 -7.60
N ALA A 153 0.21 -0.63 -6.96
CA ALA A 153 -0.41 -1.92 -7.20
C ALA A 153 -1.44 -1.83 -8.32
N THR A 154 -1.59 -2.91 -9.10
CA THR A 154 -2.36 -2.91 -10.35
C THR A 154 -3.43 -4.00 -10.42
N GLY A 155 -3.83 -4.55 -9.29
CA GLY A 155 -4.90 -5.56 -9.23
C GLY A 155 -6.24 -5.00 -9.73
N ALA A 156 -7.07 -5.87 -10.32
CA ALA A 156 -8.39 -5.55 -10.86
C ALA A 156 -8.41 -4.35 -11.83
N SER A 157 -7.32 -4.14 -12.58
CA SER A 157 -7.16 -2.99 -13.46
C SER A 157 -6.85 -3.40 -14.90
N SER A 158 -7.42 -2.69 -15.86
CA SER A 158 -7.06 -2.86 -17.26
C SER A 158 -5.65 -2.33 -17.54
N LEU A 159 -5.00 -2.87 -18.56
CA LEU A 159 -3.70 -2.35 -19.01
C LEU A 159 -3.77 -0.86 -19.39
N LYS A 160 -4.93 -0.40 -19.87
CA LYS A 160 -5.20 1.01 -20.19
C LYS A 160 -5.10 1.89 -18.93
N ASP A 161 -5.66 1.43 -17.80
CA ASP A 161 -5.63 2.17 -16.55
C ASP A 161 -4.22 2.18 -15.95
N VAL A 162 -3.53 1.04 -16.00
CA VAL A 162 -2.11 0.95 -15.59
C VAL A 162 -1.25 1.93 -16.39
N LYS A 163 -1.37 1.94 -17.73
CA LYS A 163 -0.62 2.88 -18.59
C LYS A 163 -0.91 4.34 -18.23
N LYS A 164 -2.18 4.70 -17.95
CA LYS A 164 -2.55 6.06 -17.54
C LYS A 164 -1.92 6.45 -16.20
N ALA A 165 -2.01 5.58 -15.19
CA ALA A 165 -1.46 5.84 -13.88
C ALA A 165 0.07 5.95 -13.91
N VAL A 166 0.76 5.02 -14.59
CA VAL A 166 2.22 5.07 -14.78
C VAL A 166 2.64 6.36 -15.48
N LYS A 167 1.97 6.72 -16.59
CA LYS A 167 2.23 7.98 -17.30
C LYS A 167 2.08 9.20 -16.39
N GLU A 168 1.01 9.24 -15.56
CA GLU A 168 0.78 10.35 -14.63
C GLU A 168 1.87 10.43 -13.56
N ILE A 169 2.30 9.31 -12.98
CA ILE A 169 3.37 9.30 -11.99
C ILE A 169 4.69 9.76 -12.62
N LEU A 170 5.04 9.22 -13.79
CA LEU A 170 6.33 9.48 -14.45
C LEU A 170 6.52 10.93 -14.91
N LYS A 171 5.44 11.71 -15.09
CA LYS A 171 5.53 13.16 -15.31
C LYS A 171 6.25 13.88 -14.18
N PHE A 172 6.09 13.40 -12.95
CA PHE A 172 6.60 14.07 -11.77
C PHE A 172 7.67 13.28 -11.03
N ASN A 173 7.65 11.93 -11.10
CA ASN A 173 8.49 11.09 -10.27
C ASN A 173 8.96 9.85 -11.03
N LYS A 174 10.28 9.67 -11.12
CA LYS A 174 10.90 8.51 -11.79
C LYS A 174 11.16 7.32 -10.85
N ASN A 175 10.92 7.49 -9.53
CA ASN A 175 11.12 6.44 -8.54
C ASN A 175 9.82 5.63 -8.36
N LEU A 176 9.50 4.80 -9.35
CA LEU A 176 8.30 3.98 -9.39
C LEU A 176 8.63 2.50 -9.25
N VAL A 177 7.89 1.83 -8.37
CA VAL A 177 7.74 0.38 -8.30
C VAL A 177 6.33 0.05 -8.79
N LEU A 178 6.22 -0.85 -9.77
CA LEU A 178 4.95 -1.32 -10.32
C LEU A 178 4.75 -2.76 -9.89
N MET A 179 3.62 -3.04 -9.23
CA MET A 179 3.37 -4.36 -8.66
C MET A 179 2.16 -5.00 -9.32
N GLN A 180 2.33 -6.27 -9.74
CA GLN A 180 1.17 -7.13 -9.93
C GLN A 180 0.51 -7.35 -8.57
N CYS A 181 -0.80 -7.40 -8.54
CA CYS A 181 -1.57 -7.63 -7.32
C CYS A 181 -2.76 -8.53 -7.61
N ASN A 182 -2.98 -9.51 -6.73
CA ASN A 182 -4.24 -10.23 -6.66
C ASN A 182 -5.12 -9.53 -5.62
N THR A 183 -6.32 -9.12 -6.04
CA THR A 183 -7.28 -8.42 -5.16
C THR A 183 -8.42 -9.34 -4.70
N ASN A 184 -8.23 -10.63 -4.80
CA ASN A 184 -9.24 -11.63 -4.44
C ASN A 184 -9.04 -12.07 -2.98
N TYR A 185 -9.67 -11.39 -2.05
CA TYR A 185 -9.51 -11.61 -0.59
C TYR A 185 -10.35 -12.81 -0.10
N THR A 186 -10.07 -14.01 -0.58
CA THR A 186 -10.85 -15.23 -0.24
C THR A 186 -10.32 -16.01 0.94
N ASN A 187 -9.08 -15.79 1.36
CA ASN A 187 -8.34 -16.62 2.34
C ASN A 187 -8.25 -18.10 1.94
N SER A 188 -8.40 -18.42 0.66
CA SER A 188 -8.33 -19.78 0.12
C SER A 188 -7.03 -19.99 -0.64
N MET A 189 -6.40 -21.15 -0.47
CA MET A 189 -5.23 -21.57 -1.25
C MET A 189 -5.52 -21.60 -2.75
N GLU A 190 -6.78 -21.81 -3.14
CA GLU A 190 -7.21 -21.74 -4.54
C GLU A 190 -6.95 -20.38 -5.18
N ASN A 191 -6.82 -19.33 -4.36
CA ASN A 191 -6.53 -17.98 -4.81
C ASN A 191 -5.23 -17.88 -5.62
N PHE A 192 -4.26 -18.76 -5.34
CA PHE A 192 -3.01 -18.82 -6.10
C PHE A 192 -3.19 -19.15 -7.58
N LYS A 193 -4.28 -19.82 -7.97
CA LYS A 193 -4.62 -20.07 -9.38
C LYS A 193 -4.83 -18.78 -10.19
N PHE A 194 -5.20 -17.69 -9.52
CA PHE A 194 -5.51 -16.40 -10.12
C PHE A 194 -4.34 -15.42 -10.09
N LEU A 195 -3.19 -15.82 -9.54
CA LEU A 195 -1.97 -15.03 -9.59
C LEU A 195 -1.42 -14.99 -11.00
N ASN A 196 -1.49 -13.83 -11.64
CA ASN A 196 -0.98 -13.66 -13.01
C ASN A 196 0.43 -13.05 -13.00
N LEU A 197 1.43 -13.84 -12.58
CA LEU A 197 2.81 -13.38 -12.47
C LEU A 197 3.43 -12.98 -13.82
N ARG A 198 2.97 -13.56 -14.94
CA ARG A 198 3.44 -13.21 -16.30
C ARG A 198 3.15 -11.75 -16.67
N VAL A 199 2.23 -11.10 -15.99
CA VAL A 199 1.99 -9.66 -16.13
C VAL A 199 3.27 -8.86 -15.87
N LEU A 200 4.14 -9.32 -14.97
CA LEU A 200 5.43 -8.64 -14.70
C LEU A 200 6.34 -8.62 -15.91
N GLU A 201 6.36 -9.70 -16.72
CA GLU A 201 7.11 -9.72 -17.99
C GLU A 201 6.54 -8.70 -18.99
N SER A 202 5.21 -8.62 -19.06
CA SER A 202 4.53 -7.62 -19.91
C SER A 202 4.86 -6.20 -19.46
N TYR A 203 4.90 -5.94 -18.15
CA TYR A 203 5.31 -4.64 -17.61
C TYR A 203 6.77 -4.32 -17.92
N LYS A 204 7.66 -5.31 -17.82
CA LYS A 204 9.08 -5.14 -18.20
C LYS A 204 9.23 -4.73 -19.66
N LYS A 205 8.50 -5.41 -20.57
CA LYS A 205 8.51 -5.09 -22.02
C LYS A 205 7.93 -3.68 -22.28
N LEU A 206 6.84 -3.31 -21.62
CA LEU A 206 6.12 -2.05 -21.88
C LEU A 206 6.79 -0.81 -21.27
N PHE A 207 7.35 -0.94 -20.07
CA PHE A 207 7.85 0.20 -19.29
C PHE A 207 9.38 0.23 -19.16
N GLY A 208 10.05 -0.82 -19.63
CA GLY A 208 11.51 -0.95 -19.63
C GLY A 208 12.11 -1.16 -18.24
N SER A 209 13.45 -1.22 -18.19
CA SER A 209 14.24 -1.51 -16.98
C SER A 209 14.31 -0.37 -15.95
N LYS A 210 13.74 0.79 -16.28
CA LYS A 210 13.76 1.96 -15.37
C LYS A 210 12.76 1.85 -14.23
N ILE A 211 11.73 1.00 -14.39
CA ILE A 211 10.70 0.74 -13.38
C ILE A 211 11.06 -0.56 -12.65
N ILE A 212 11.00 -0.53 -11.32
CA ILE A 212 11.16 -1.73 -10.51
C ILE A 212 9.83 -2.47 -10.49
N LEU A 213 9.88 -3.78 -10.61
CA LEU A 213 8.70 -4.64 -10.57
C LEU A 213 8.59 -5.35 -9.23
N GLY A 214 7.37 -5.68 -8.84
CA GLY A 214 7.09 -6.38 -7.59
C GLY A 214 5.75 -7.10 -7.60
N LEU A 215 5.53 -7.86 -6.55
CA LEU A 215 4.29 -8.55 -6.25
C LEU A 215 3.65 -7.94 -5.00
N SER A 216 2.34 -7.77 -5.02
CA SER A 216 1.53 -7.41 -3.86
C SER A 216 0.39 -8.42 -3.76
N ASP A 217 0.26 -9.05 -2.63
CA ASP A 217 -0.81 -9.99 -2.31
C ASP A 217 -1.46 -9.63 -0.97
#